data_8ce1dd8cc7cdc9f81c195c89de6be9a7
#
_entry.id   8ce1dd8cc7cdc9f81c195c89de6be9a7
#
_cell.length_a   1.000
_cell.length_b   1.000
_cell.length_c   1.000
_cell.angle_alpha   90.00
_cell.angle_beta   90.00
_cell.angle_gamma   90.00
#
_symmetry.space_group_name_H-M   'P 1'
#
loop_
_entity.id
_entity.type
_entity.pdbx_description
1 polymer ?
#
loop_
_entity_poly.entity_id
_entity_poly.type
_entity_poly.pdbx_seq_one_letter_code
_entity_poly.pdbx_strand_id
1 'polypeptide(L)'
;MTQLSKIRNFSIVAHIDHGKSTLADRLIQSTGTVQDRDMKEQLLDAMDIERERGITIKANTVRIDYTAEDGKDYVLNLIDTPGHVDFAYEVSRSMRAVEGSLLVVDSSQGVEAQTLANVYQAIEADHDIVPILNKIDLPASDCDRVAEQIEDVIGIDASGAIQVSAKTGVGIKETLEAIVKELPAPKGTRDAPLKAMLVDSWYDAYLGVIVLVRIMDGVLKKGERIKMLSNGSVHHVDRIGVFRPEMQMIDELGPGEIGFLTASIKQVRDTSVGDTITHEKKLSLIHISEPTRPY
;
A
#
# COMPACT_ATOMS: atom_id res chain seq x y z
N MET A 1 -12.89 -6.58 -14.77
CA MET A 1 -13.13 -5.41 -13.90
C MET A 1 -13.41 -5.90 -12.50
N THR A 2 -12.65 -5.40 -11.56
CA THR A 2 -12.81 -5.76 -10.15
C THR A 2 -13.96 -4.96 -9.52
N GLN A 3 -14.87 -5.60 -8.81
CA GLN A 3 -15.91 -4.90 -8.06
C GLN A 3 -15.25 -4.24 -6.82
N LEU A 4 -15.66 -3.02 -6.46
CA LEU A 4 -15.15 -2.30 -5.28
C LEU A 4 -15.14 -3.14 -4.00
N SER A 5 -16.23 -3.87 -3.75
CA SER A 5 -16.36 -4.76 -2.58
C SER A 5 -15.31 -5.88 -2.52
N LYS A 6 -14.61 -6.13 -3.64
CA LYS A 6 -13.58 -7.15 -3.79
C LYS A 6 -12.15 -6.59 -3.74
N ILE A 7 -11.99 -5.30 -3.51
CA ILE A 7 -10.68 -4.65 -3.39
C ILE A 7 -10.37 -4.45 -1.92
N ARG A 8 -9.12 -4.68 -1.53
CA ARG A 8 -8.55 -4.31 -0.23
C ARG A 8 -7.23 -3.60 -0.47
N ASN A 9 -7.13 -2.38 0.00
CA ASN A 9 -5.88 -1.63 -0.06
C ASN A 9 -5.34 -1.50 1.36
N PHE A 10 -4.11 -1.89 1.55
CA PHE A 10 -3.51 -1.90 2.88
C PHE A 10 -2.00 -1.63 2.83
N SER A 11 -1.48 -1.21 3.95
CA SER A 11 -0.04 -1.06 4.20
C SER A 11 0.40 -1.99 5.33
N ILE A 12 1.72 -2.15 5.47
CA ILE A 12 2.31 -2.85 6.62
C ILE A 12 3.07 -1.83 7.46
N VAL A 13 2.67 -1.72 8.71
CA VAL A 13 3.31 -0.88 9.74
C VAL A 13 4.10 -1.76 10.67
N ALA A 14 5.40 -1.51 10.80
CA ALA A 14 6.28 -2.29 11.65
C ALA A 14 7.49 -1.47 12.09
N HIS A 15 8.09 -1.84 13.21
CA HIS A 15 9.45 -1.42 13.55
C HIS A 15 10.48 -2.10 12.64
N ILE A 16 11.69 -1.55 12.57
CA ILE A 16 12.82 -2.17 11.89
C ILE A 16 13.05 -3.56 12.51
N ASP A 17 13.35 -4.56 11.68
CA ASP A 17 13.58 -5.95 12.08
C ASP A 17 12.39 -6.70 12.70
N HIS A 18 11.18 -6.14 12.76
CA HIS A 18 9.98 -6.87 13.17
C HIS A 18 9.46 -7.83 12.08
N GLY A 19 10.09 -7.86 10.90
CA GLY A 19 9.82 -8.81 9.84
C GLY A 19 8.80 -8.32 8.79
N LYS A 20 8.69 -7.02 8.60
CA LYS A 20 7.81 -6.38 7.60
C LYS A 20 8.02 -6.94 6.18
N SER A 21 9.24 -6.84 5.64
CA SER A 21 9.56 -7.29 4.28
C SER A 21 9.41 -8.81 4.14
N THR A 22 9.77 -9.58 5.17
CA THR A 22 9.58 -11.03 5.18
C THR A 22 8.10 -11.42 5.15
N LEU A 23 7.24 -10.68 5.87
CA LEU A 23 5.80 -10.91 5.84
C LEU A 23 5.22 -10.56 4.46
N ALA A 24 5.61 -9.42 3.88
CA ALA A 24 5.21 -9.02 2.54
C ALA A 24 5.58 -10.09 1.49
N ASP A 25 6.81 -10.59 1.52
CA ASP A 25 7.28 -11.66 0.64
C ASP A 25 6.42 -12.93 0.79
N ARG A 26 6.06 -13.31 2.03
CA ARG A 26 5.22 -14.49 2.27
C ARG A 26 3.79 -14.32 1.80
N LEU A 27 3.20 -13.14 1.95
CA LEU A 27 1.87 -12.85 1.40
C LEU A 27 1.87 -12.98 -0.12
N ILE A 28 2.89 -12.44 -0.81
CA ILE A 28 3.06 -12.53 -2.26
C ILE A 28 3.28 -13.98 -2.71
N GLN A 29 4.13 -14.73 -2.01
CA GLN A 29 4.44 -16.12 -2.32
C GLN A 29 3.23 -17.02 -2.14
N SER A 30 2.53 -16.92 -1.01
CA SER A 30 1.42 -17.82 -0.66
C SER A 30 0.21 -17.70 -1.60
N THR A 31 0.08 -16.56 -2.28
CA THR A 31 -0.99 -16.32 -3.28
C THR A 31 -0.59 -16.77 -4.69
N GLY A 32 0.64 -17.24 -4.90
CA GLY A 32 1.14 -17.63 -6.20
C GLY A 32 1.32 -16.45 -7.18
N THR A 33 1.31 -15.22 -6.68
CA THR A 33 1.54 -14.01 -7.49
C THR A 33 2.92 -14.04 -8.16
N VAL A 34 3.89 -14.65 -7.48
CA VAL A 34 5.24 -14.94 -8.01
C VAL A 34 5.49 -16.43 -7.90
N GLN A 35 6.10 -17.01 -8.93
CA GLN A 35 6.47 -18.44 -8.89
C GLN A 35 7.63 -18.64 -7.92
N ASP A 36 7.65 -19.77 -7.19
CA ASP A 36 8.68 -20.06 -6.18
C ASP A 36 10.11 -19.93 -6.71
N ARG A 37 10.35 -20.29 -7.96
CA ARG A 37 11.67 -20.18 -8.62
C ARG A 37 12.12 -18.73 -8.85
N ASP A 38 11.18 -17.78 -8.90
CA ASP A 38 11.42 -16.36 -9.18
C ASP A 38 11.37 -15.52 -7.89
N MET A 39 11.04 -16.16 -6.75
CA MET A 39 11.07 -15.51 -5.43
C MET A 39 12.50 -15.16 -5.03
N LYS A 40 12.67 -13.92 -4.60
CA LYS A 40 13.91 -13.41 -4.00
C LYS A 40 13.56 -12.86 -2.61
N GLU A 41 14.51 -12.95 -1.70
CA GLU A 41 14.36 -12.28 -0.41
C GLU A 41 14.24 -10.76 -0.61
N GLN A 42 13.33 -10.13 0.14
CA GLN A 42 13.04 -8.70 0.04
C GLN A 42 12.64 -8.30 -1.40
N LEU A 43 11.65 -9.01 -1.95
CA LEU A 43 11.22 -8.86 -3.34
C LEU A 43 10.79 -7.41 -3.67
N LEU A 44 10.19 -6.72 -2.71
CA LEU A 44 9.72 -5.34 -2.87
C LEU A 44 10.84 -4.30 -2.66
N ASP A 45 11.93 -4.65 -1.99
CA ASP A 45 13.06 -3.76 -1.78
C ASP A 45 13.92 -3.73 -3.07
N ALA A 46 13.60 -2.77 -3.95
CA ALA A 46 14.18 -2.70 -5.29
C ALA A 46 15.61 -2.13 -5.32
N MET A 47 16.00 -1.36 -4.29
CA MET A 47 17.32 -0.70 -4.22
C MET A 47 18.33 -1.58 -3.51
N ASP A 48 19.59 -1.61 -4.01
CA ASP A 48 20.65 -2.37 -3.37
C ASP A 48 20.89 -1.95 -1.93
N ILE A 49 20.76 -0.64 -1.63
CA ILE A 49 20.92 -0.11 -0.27
C ILE A 49 19.79 -0.54 0.67
N GLU A 50 18.57 -0.75 0.17
CA GLU A 50 17.45 -1.30 0.96
C GLU A 50 17.78 -2.72 1.41
N ARG A 51 18.26 -3.56 0.48
CA ARG A 51 18.66 -4.95 0.76
C ARG A 51 19.88 -5.05 1.67
N GLU A 52 20.88 -4.19 1.45
CA GLU A 52 22.10 -4.18 2.28
C GLU A 52 21.80 -3.80 3.73
N ARG A 53 20.88 -2.87 3.95
CA ARG A 53 20.54 -2.36 5.28
C ARG A 53 19.32 -2.99 5.90
N GLY A 54 18.56 -3.82 5.17
CA GLY A 54 17.32 -4.44 5.63
C GLY A 54 16.20 -3.44 5.93
N ILE A 55 16.19 -2.28 5.25
CA ILE A 55 15.19 -1.23 5.46
C ILE A 55 14.52 -0.84 4.14
N THR A 56 13.23 -0.64 4.14
CA THR A 56 12.50 -0.04 3.02
C THR A 56 12.67 1.47 3.05
N ILE A 57 13.16 2.04 1.96
CA ILE A 57 13.36 3.49 1.80
C ILE A 57 12.23 4.09 0.96
N LYS A 58 11.85 3.42 -0.12
CA LYS A 58 10.81 3.86 -1.03
C LYS A 58 9.57 3.00 -0.90
N ALA A 59 8.39 3.64 -0.90
CA ALA A 59 7.14 2.90 -0.94
C ALA A 59 7.03 2.13 -2.25
N ASN A 60 6.86 0.82 -2.15
CA ASN A 60 6.62 -0.07 -3.27
C ASN A 60 5.19 -0.60 -3.20
N THR A 61 4.58 -0.84 -4.35
CA THR A 61 3.22 -1.35 -4.41
C THR A 61 3.17 -2.66 -5.19
N VAL A 62 2.33 -3.57 -4.72
CA VAL A 62 2.06 -4.82 -5.42
C VAL A 62 0.57 -5.14 -5.37
N ARG A 63 0.04 -5.58 -6.51
CA ARG A 63 -1.30 -6.12 -6.64
C ARG A 63 -1.23 -7.64 -6.53
N ILE A 64 -1.99 -8.17 -5.60
CA ILE A 64 -2.09 -9.60 -5.29
C ILE A 64 -3.51 -10.05 -5.61
N ASP A 65 -3.68 -11.10 -6.39
CA ASP A 65 -4.97 -11.76 -6.57
C ASP A 65 -5.10 -12.89 -5.55
N TYR A 66 -6.20 -12.93 -4.82
CA TYR A 66 -6.43 -13.89 -3.76
C TYR A 66 -7.84 -14.47 -3.82
N THR A 67 -7.95 -15.80 -3.84
CA THR A 67 -9.23 -16.49 -3.69
C THR A 67 -9.41 -16.85 -2.22
N ALA A 68 -10.33 -16.17 -1.55
CA ALA A 68 -10.59 -16.33 -0.13
C ALA A 68 -11.40 -17.60 0.19
N GLU A 69 -11.49 -17.94 1.48
CA GLU A 69 -12.26 -19.12 1.95
C GLU A 69 -13.75 -19.05 1.60
N ASP A 70 -14.30 -17.85 1.37
CA ASP A 70 -15.66 -17.66 0.87
C ASP A 70 -15.85 -18.04 -0.60
N GLY A 71 -14.80 -18.52 -1.25
CA GLY A 71 -14.76 -18.93 -2.67
C GLY A 71 -14.79 -17.78 -3.65
N LYS A 72 -14.56 -16.55 -3.21
CA LYS A 72 -14.58 -15.38 -4.07
C LYS A 72 -13.17 -14.85 -4.29
N ASP A 73 -12.97 -14.24 -5.47
CA ASP A 73 -11.71 -13.62 -5.83
C ASP A 73 -11.65 -12.16 -5.34
N TYR A 74 -10.55 -11.81 -4.70
CA TYR A 74 -10.24 -10.49 -4.20
C TYR A 74 -8.97 -9.95 -4.85
N VAL A 75 -8.90 -8.63 -4.94
CA VAL A 75 -7.69 -7.90 -5.29
C VAL A 75 -7.17 -7.22 -4.05
N LEU A 76 -5.99 -7.60 -3.62
CA LEU A 76 -5.29 -7.04 -2.47
C LEU A 76 -4.17 -6.14 -3.01
N ASN A 77 -4.23 -4.85 -2.75
CA ASN A 77 -3.17 -3.92 -3.11
C ASN A 77 -2.37 -3.60 -1.84
N LEU A 78 -1.17 -4.13 -1.77
CA LEU A 78 -0.21 -3.80 -0.73
C LEU A 78 0.60 -2.58 -1.15
N ILE A 79 0.67 -1.59 -0.29
CA ILE A 79 1.69 -0.54 -0.35
C ILE A 79 2.68 -0.79 0.79
N ASP A 80 3.88 -1.23 0.44
CA ASP A 80 4.96 -1.42 1.41
C ASP A 80 5.57 -0.05 1.74
N THR A 81 5.48 0.35 3.01
CA THR A 81 5.88 1.68 3.48
C THR A 81 7.21 1.62 4.23
N PRO A 82 8.05 2.66 4.16
CA PRO A 82 9.22 2.76 5.02
C PRO A 82 8.86 2.60 6.50
N GLY A 83 9.70 1.87 7.25
CA GLY A 83 9.53 1.72 8.71
C GLY A 83 10.26 2.79 9.53
N HIS A 84 11.18 3.54 8.93
CA HIS A 84 12.04 4.49 9.63
C HIS A 84 11.40 5.88 9.75
N VAL A 85 11.55 6.52 10.91
CA VAL A 85 10.96 7.85 11.21
C VAL A 85 11.44 8.97 10.27
N ASP A 86 12.62 8.85 9.69
CA ASP A 86 13.15 9.82 8.72
C ASP A 86 12.30 9.90 7.44
N PHE A 87 11.52 8.87 7.15
CA PHE A 87 10.63 8.77 5.99
C PHE A 87 9.15 9.01 6.34
N ALA A 88 8.88 9.71 7.45
CA ALA A 88 7.52 9.95 7.93
C ALA A 88 6.60 10.61 6.87
N TYR A 89 7.17 11.42 5.98
CA TYR A 89 6.44 12.08 4.92
C TYR A 89 5.97 11.10 3.82
N GLU A 90 6.85 10.18 3.41
CA GLU A 90 6.54 9.09 2.47
C GLU A 90 5.49 8.16 3.07
N VAL A 91 5.63 7.81 4.34
CA VAL A 91 4.68 6.99 5.10
C VAL A 91 3.30 7.65 5.11
N SER A 92 3.20 8.91 5.53
CA SER A 92 1.92 9.65 5.59
C SER A 92 1.18 9.71 4.24
N ARG A 93 1.90 9.79 3.12
CA ARG A 93 1.31 9.79 1.78
C ARG A 93 0.76 8.43 1.39
N SER A 94 1.56 7.40 1.62
CA SER A 94 1.18 6.02 1.33
C SER A 94 -0.05 5.60 2.13
N MET A 95 -0.13 6.05 3.41
CA MET A 95 -1.29 5.81 4.26
C MET A 95 -2.59 6.38 3.68
N ARG A 96 -2.57 7.56 3.05
CA ARG A 96 -3.77 8.14 2.42
C ARG A 96 -4.26 7.38 1.18
N ALA A 97 -3.46 6.47 0.65
CA ALA A 97 -3.80 5.68 -0.53
C ALA A 97 -4.46 4.35 -0.19
N VAL A 98 -4.57 3.99 1.08
CA VAL A 98 -5.09 2.70 1.54
C VAL A 98 -6.14 2.90 2.65
N GLU A 99 -6.95 1.90 2.89
CA GLU A 99 -8.02 1.93 3.88
C GLU A 99 -7.65 1.23 5.18
N GLY A 100 -6.56 0.45 5.21
CA GLY A 100 -6.19 -0.29 6.40
C GLY A 100 -4.70 -0.58 6.50
N SER A 101 -4.29 -1.06 7.68
CA SER A 101 -2.90 -1.37 7.97
C SER A 101 -2.77 -2.67 8.75
N LEU A 102 -1.74 -3.45 8.42
CA LEU A 102 -1.29 -4.56 9.25
C LEU A 102 -0.24 -4.02 10.23
N LEU A 103 -0.52 -4.05 11.52
CA LEU A 103 0.42 -3.68 12.58
C LEU A 103 1.24 -4.91 12.96
N VAL A 104 2.48 -4.99 12.51
CA VAL A 104 3.37 -6.12 12.78
C VAL A 104 4.28 -5.82 13.96
N VAL A 105 4.15 -6.63 15.00
CA VAL A 105 4.96 -6.52 16.22
C VAL A 105 5.70 -7.84 16.45
N ASP A 106 6.99 -7.75 16.75
CA ASP A 106 7.80 -8.90 17.15
C ASP A 106 7.34 -9.40 18.54
N SER A 107 6.86 -10.64 18.60
CA SER A 107 6.34 -11.25 19.83
C SER A 107 7.39 -11.46 20.93
N SER A 108 8.67 -11.35 20.61
CA SER A 108 9.76 -11.42 21.57
C SER A 108 10.17 -10.05 22.12
N GLN A 109 10.12 -9.01 21.29
CA GLN A 109 10.55 -7.66 21.65
C GLN A 109 9.38 -6.79 22.17
N GLY A 110 8.23 -6.84 21.52
CA GLY A 110 7.06 -6.04 21.84
C GLY A 110 7.00 -4.70 21.10
N VAL A 111 6.19 -3.77 21.64
CA VAL A 111 5.97 -2.46 21.04
C VAL A 111 7.17 -1.53 21.29
N GLU A 112 7.68 -0.94 20.21
CA GLU A 112 8.80 -0.01 20.25
C GLU A 112 8.41 1.40 19.77
N ALA A 113 9.27 2.40 20.02
CA ALA A 113 8.96 3.81 19.76
C ALA A 113 8.61 4.11 18.28
N GLN A 114 9.28 3.47 17.33
CA GLN A 114 8.97 3.64 15.90
C GLN A 114 7.64 3.00 15.52
N THR A 115 7.27 1.88 16.15
CA THR A 115 5.93 1.28 16.00
C THR A 115 4.86 2.28 16.35
N LEU A 116 5.02 2.98 17.50
CA LEU A 116 4.08 4.02 17.94
C LEU A 116 3.95 5.16 16.94
N ALA A 117 5.08 5.70 16.47
CA ALA A 117 5.08 6.81 15.53
C ALA A 117 4.33 6.47 14.23
N ASN A 118 4.55 5.27 13.70
CA ASN A 118 3.95 4.83 12.46
C ASN A 118 2.46 4.45 12.64
N VAL A 119 2.10 3.81 13.77
CA VAL A 119 0.71 3.43 14.01
C VAL A 119 -0.18 4.65 14.25
N TYR A 120 0.34 5.69 14.90
CA TYR A 120 -0.42 6.94 15.05
C TYR A 120 -0.71 7.61 13.71
N GLN A 121 0.19 7.52 12.72
CA GLN A 121 -0.09 8.01 11.36
C GLN A 121 -1.22 7.21 10.69
N ALA A 122 -1.30 5.89 10.92
CA ALA A 122 -2.40 5.06 10.43
C ALA A 122 -3.72 5.43 11.11
N ILE A 123 -3.71 5.67 12.43
CA ILE A 123 -4.88 6.11 13.19
C ILE A 123 -5.35 7.50 12.71
N GLU A 124 -4.44 8.46 12.51
CA GLU A 124 -4.74 9.78 11.96
C GLU A 124 -5.31 9.73 10.53
N ALA A 125 -4.95 8.69 9.77
CA ALA A 125 -5.49 8.43 8.44
C ALA A 125 -6.83 7.66 8.45
N ASP A 126 -7.40 7.38 9.64
CA ASP A 126 -8.66 6.64 9.84
C ASP A 126 -8.60 5.20 9.29
N HIS A 127 -7.47 4.51 9.49
CA HIS A 127 -7.31 3.12 9.07
C HIS A 127 -7.92 2.13 10.05
N ASP A 128 -8.56 1.09 9.50
CA ASP A 128 -8.77 -0.14 10.25
C ASP A 128 -7.42 -0.88 10.39
N ILE A 129 -7.06 -1.25 11.61
CA ILE A 129 -5.75 -1.81 11.94
C ILE A 129 -5.92 -3.25 12.41
N VAL A 130 -5.20 -4.16 11.74
CA VAL A 130 -5.15 -5.59 12.11
C VAL A 130 -3.81 -5.88 12.80
N PRO A 131 -3.82 -6.21 14.11
CA PRO A 131 -2.61 -6.56 14.85
C PRO A 131 -2.08 -7.93 14.45
N ILE A 132 -0.76 -8.03 14.22
CA ILE A 132 -0.05 -9.25 13.87
C ILE A 132 1.15 -9.43 14.80
N LEU A 133 1.18 -10.54 15.53
CA LEU A 133 2.28 -10.93 16.40
C LEU A 133 3.21 -11.86 15.62
N ASN A 134 4.34 -11.31 15.16
CA ASN A 134 5.28 -12.04 14.33
C ASN A 134 6.41 -12.68 15.16
N LYS A 135 7.13 -13.61 14.53
CA LYS A 135 8.27 -14.35 15.07
C LYS A 135 7.88 -15.28 16.23
N ILE A 136 6.70 -15.88 16.16
CA ILE A 136 6.26 -16.87 17.15
C ILE A 136 7.12 -18.14 17.19
N ASP A 137 7.99 -18.34 16.21
CA ASP A 137 8.98 -19.42 16.14
C ASP A 137 10.17 -19.20 17.10
N LEU A 138 10.34 -18.02 17.67
CA LEU A 138 11.42 -17.73 18.60
C LEU A 138 11.11 -18.24 20.00
N PRO A 139 12.09 -18.83 20.72
CA PRO A 139 11.89 -19.30 22.10
C PRO A 139 11.51 -18.20 23.10
N ALA A 140 11.84 -16.95 22.78
CA ALA A 140 11.52 -15.79 23.63
C ALA A 140 10.17 -15.14 23.28
N SER A 141 9.39 -15.75 22.37
CA SER A 141 8.07 -15.25 21.99
C SER A 141 7.09 -15.31 23.16
N ASP A 142 6.39 -14.20 23.39
CA ASP A 142 5.35 -14.05 24.42
C ASP A 142 4.20 -13.23 23.83
N CYS A 143 3.29 -13.90 23.15
CA CYS A 143 2.18 -13.27 22.43
C CYS A 143 1.18 -12.59 23.39
N ASP A 144 0.90 -13.18 24.53
CA ASP A 144 -0.09 -12.65 25.49
C ASP A 144 0.42 -11.31 26.05
N ARG A 145 1.68 -11.26 26.49
CA ARG A 145 2.33 -10.04 26.98
C ARG A 145 2.33 -8.93 25.91
N VAL A 146 2.63 -9.29 24.66
CA VAL A 146 2.72 -8.28 23.59
C VAL A 146 1.34 -7.81 23.16
N ALA A 147 0.31 -8.66 23.17
CA ALA A 147 -1.08 -8.24 22.95
C ALA A 147 -1.54 -7.23 24.01
N GLU A 148 -1.35 -7.53 25.30
CA GLU A 148 -1.62 -6.59 26.41
C GLU A 148 -0.87 -5.26 26.22
N GLN A 149 0.40 -5.31 25.79
CA GLN A 149 1.18 -4.11 25.53
C GLN A 149 0.62 -3.26 24.37
N ILE A 150 0.11 -3.89 23.30
CA ILE A 150 -0.56 -3.18 22.20
C ILE A 150 -1.82 -2.46 22.72
N GLU A 151 -2.63 -3.14 23.53
CA GLU A 151 -3.85 -2.55 24.11
C GLU A 151 -3.54 -1.39 25.06
N ASP A 152 -2.57 -1.57 25.96
CA ASP A 152 -2.23 -0.58 26.99
C ASP A 152 -1.53 0.66 26.41
N VAL A 153 -0.64 0.47 25.42
CA VAL A 153 0.24 1.55 24.92
C VAL A 153 -0.34 2.24 23.68
N ILE A 154 -1.00 1.48 22.80
CA ILE A 154 -1.54 2.00 21.53
C ILE A 154 -3.05 2.26 21.67
N GLY A 155 -3.76 1.46 22.47
CA GLY A 155 -5.20 1.56 22.65
C GLY A 155 -6.01 0.86 21.56
N ILE A 156 -5.41 -0.14 20.88
CA ILE A 156 -6.06 -0.95 19.84
C ILE A 156 -6.36 -2.32 20.45
N ASP A 157 -7.56 -2.86 20.22
CA ASP A 157 -7.91 -4.23 20.60
C ASP A 157 -6.97 -5.24 19.91
N ALA A 158 -6.22 -5.99 20.69
CA ALA A 158 -5.30 -7.02 20.24
C ALA A 158 -5.70 -8.43 20.72
N SER A 159 -6.88 -8.59 21.31
CA SER A 159 -7.39 -9.88 21.78
C SER A 159 -7.53 -10.90 20.64
N GLY A 160 -7.76 -10.44 19.41
CA GLY A 160 -7.81 -11.22 18.17
C GLY A 160 -6.53 -11.18 17.34
N ALA A 161 -5.39 -10.72 17.88
CA ALA A 161 -4.15 -10.55 17.13
C ALA A 161 -3.70 -11.87 16.49
N ILE A 162 -3.32 -11.80 15.22
CA ILE A 162 -2.93 -12.98 14.45
C ILE A 162 -1.49 -13.34 14.78
N GLN A 163 -1.28 -14.58 15.20
CA GLN A 163 0.04 -15.10 15.52
C GLN A 163 0.71 -15.67 14.27
N VAL A 164 1.86 -15.11 13.90
CA VAL A 164 2.55 -15.38 12.63
C VAL A 164 4.03 -15.70 12.85
N SER A 165 4.52 -16.63 12.07
CA SER A 165 5.95 -16.71 11.76
C SER A 165 6.14 -16.50 10.26
N ALA A 166 6.49 -15.29 9.88
CA ALA A 166 6.81 -14.98 8.49
C ALA A 166 7.96 -15.83 7.96
N LYS A 167 8.88 -16.25 8.83
CA LYS A 167 10.01 -17.15 8.50
C LYS A 167 9.53 -18.54 8.10
N THR A 168 8.63 -19.14 8.87
CA THR A 168 8.17 -20.54 8.67
C THR A 168 6.89 -20.63 7.84
N GLY A 169 6.17 -19.52 7.63
CA GLY A 169 4.91 -19.45 6.90
C GLY A 169 3.67 -19.73 7.73
N VAL A 170 3.81 -19.91 9.05
CA VAL A 170 2.66 -20.10 9.96
C VAL A 170 1.86 -18.80 10.07
N GLY A 171 0.53 -18.87 10.03
CA GLY A 171 -0.38 -17.73 10.19
C GLY A 171 -0.55 -16.85 8.93
N ILE A 172 0.09 -17.17 7.80
CA ILE A 172 0.01 -16.36 6.57
C ILE A 172 -1.38 -16.43 5.95
N LYS A 173 -2.00 -17.62 5.92
CA LYS A 173 -3.36 -17.78 5.39
C LYS A 173 -4.38 -17.03 6.25
N GLU A 174 -4.25 -17.13 7.55
CA GLU A 174 -5.08 -16.42 8.53
C GLU A 174 -4.95 -14.89 8.34
N THR A 175 -3.74 -14.41 8.06
CA THR A 175 -3.50 -12.99 7.74
C THR A 175 -4.22 -12.57 6.46
N LEU A 176 -4.16 -13.36 5.38
CA LEU A 176 -4.88 -13.07 4.13
C LEU A 176 -6.41 -13.04 4.33
N GLU A 177 -6.93 -13.98 5.12
CA GLU A 177 -8.35 -14.00 5.45
C GLU A 177 -8.78 -12.80 6.30
N ALA A 178 -7.96 -12.37 7.26
CA ALA A 178 -8.22 -11.18 8.05
C ALA A 178 -8.21 -9.91 7.18
N ILE A 179 -7.28 -9.77 6.25
CA ILE A 179 -7.27 -8.66 5.28
C ILE A 179 -8.61 -8.59 4.54
N VAL A 180 -9.16 -9.72 4.12
CA VAL A 180 -10.43 -9.76 3.40
C VAL A 180 -11.62 -9.44 4.31
N LYS A 181 -11.62 -9.95 5.56
CA LYS A 181 -12.76 -9.88 6.50
C LYS A 181 -12.80 -8.57 7.27
N GLU A 182 -11.65 -8.08 7.73
CA GLU A 182 -11.54 -6.98 8.69
C GLU A 182 -11.27 -5.63 8.03
N LEU A 183 -10.49 -5.62 6.92
CA LEU A 183 -10.24 -4.35 6.24
C LEU A 183 -11.41 -3.94 5.35
N PRO A 184 -11.78 -2.65 5.32
CA PRO A 184 -12.90 -2.17 4.53
C PRO A 184 -12.56 -2.15 3.03
N ALA A 185 -13.60 -2.28 2.23
CA ALA A 185 -13.49 -2.04 0.80
C ALA A 185 -13.37 -0.53 0.54
N PRO A 186 -12.63 -0.14 -0.51
CA PRO A 186 -12.56 1.25 -0.92
C PRO A 186 -13.92 1.81 -1.30
N LYS A 187 -14.11 3.11 -1.11
CA LYS A 187 -15.28 3.85 -1.57
C LYS A 187 -14.98 4.47 -2.94
N GLY A 188 -16.02 4.75 -3.72
CA GLY A 188 -15.87 5.43 -5.01
C GLY A 188 -17.01 5.11 -5.98
N THR A 189 -17.17 5.95 -6.98
CA THR A 189 -18.23 5.87 -7.97
C THR A 189 -17.64 5.86 -9.39
N ARG A 190 -17.94 4.81 -10.17
CA ARG A 190 -17.39 4.62 -11.51
C ARG A 190 -17.85 5.67 -12.53
N ASP A 191 -19.11 6.08 -12.44
CA ASP A 191 -19.72 7.02 -13.38
C ASP A 191 -19.48 8.49 -13.02
N ALA A 192 -18.80 8.74 -11.90
CA ALA A 192 -18.37 10.08 -11.50
C ALA A 192 -17.22 10.61 -12.38
N PRO A 193 -16.96 11.90 -12.39
CA PRO A 193 -15.73 12.45 -12.98
C PRO A 193 -14.48 11.86 -12.34
N LEU A 194 -13.44 11.66 -13.15
CA LEU A 194 -12.17 11.12 -12.67
C LEU A 194 -11.62 11.95 -11.50
N LYS A 195 -11.27 11.26 -10.46
CA LYS A 195 -10.63 11.75 -9.26
C LYS A 195 -9.56 10.74 -8.86
N ALA A 196 -8.32 11.01 -9.19
CA ALA A 196 -7.20 10.17 -8.83
C ALA A 196 -6.21 10.95 -7.96
N MET A 197 -5.72 10.30 -6.90
CA MET A 197 -4.66 10.85 -6.07
C MET A 197 -3.30 10.41 -6.62
N LEU A 198 -2.38 11.34 -6.77
CA LEU A 198 -0.99 11.07 -7.09
C LEU A 198 -0.27 10.62 -5.81
N VAL A 199 0.08 9.35 -5.74
CA VAL A 199 0.71 8.73 -4.56
C VAL A 199 2.21 8.95 -4.58
N ASP A 200 2.86 8.67 -5.73
CA ASP A 200 4.30 8.84 -5.93
C ASP A 200 4.63 9.05 -7.41
N SER A 201 5.84 9.53 -7.71
CA SER A 201 6.33 9.64 -9.08
C SER A 201 7.85 9.52 -9.14
N TRP A 202 8.34 8.86 -10.20
CA TRP A 202 9.79 8.68 -10.43
C TRP A 202 10.11 8.65 -11.91
N TYR A 203 11.38 8.78 -12.23
CA TYR A 203 11.86 8.68 -13.60
C TYR A 203 12.38 7.27 -13.89
N ASP A 204 11.90 6.70 -14.98
CA ASP A 204 12.38 5.47 -15.57
C ASP A 204 13.08 5.78 -16.92
N ALA A 205 14.22 5.14 -17.18
CA ALA A 205 15.03 5.41 -18.37
C ALA A 205 14.32 5.05 -19.68
N TYR A 206 13.36 4.11 -19.65
CA TYR A 206 12.64 3.61 -20.83
C TYR A 206 11.23 4.18 -20.96
N LEU A 207 10.56 4.42 -19.83
CA LEU A 207 9.16 4.82 -19.78
C LEU A 207 8.97 6.32 -19.51
N GLY A 208 10.04 7.02 -19.14
CA GLY A 208 9.96 8.41 -18.71
C GLY A 208 9.44 8.53 -17.28
N VAL A 209 8.66 9.58 -16.99
CA VAL A 209 8.08 9.75 -15.66
C VAL A 209 6.91 8.78 -15.50
N ILE A 210 7.03 7.91 -14.50
CA ILE A 210 5.98 7.00 -14.03
C ILE A 210 5.30 7.68 -12.85
N VAL A 211 3.97 7.70 -12.88
CA VAL A 211 3.13 8.28 -11.82
C VAL A 211 2.30 7.18 -11.20
N LEU A 212 2.51 6.89 -9.92
CA LEU A 212 1.69 5.99 -9.13
C LEU A 212 0.43 6.72 -8.70
N VAL A 213 -0.73 6.11 -8.97
CA VAL A 213 -2.03 6.72 -8.69
C VAL A 213 -2.96 5.78 -7.95
N ARG A 214 -3.78 6.35 -7.09
CA ARG A 214 -4.97 5.73 -6.52
C ARG A 214 -6.20 6.37 -7.13
N ILE A 215 -7.07 5.57 -7.74
CA ILE A 215 -8.36 6.06 -8.26
C ILE A 215 -9.36 6.15 -7.11
N MET A 216 -9.86 7.35 -6.85
CA MET A 216 -10.92 7.61 -5.87
C MET A 216 -12.28 7.48 -6.52
N ASP A 217 -12.52 8.20 -7.62
CA ASP A 217 -13.75 8.19 -8.40
C ASP A 217 -13.46 8.18 -9.89
N GLY A 218 -14.44 7.74 -10.68
CA GLY A 218 -14.35 7.69 -12.13
C GLY A 218 -13.46 6.57 -12.63
N VAL A 219 -13.05 6.67 -13.87
CA VAL A 219 -12.20 5.70 -14.56
C VAL A 219 -11.12 6.43 -15.32
N LEU A 220 -9.90 5.95 -15.22
CA LEU A 220 -8.76 6.41 -16.00
C LEU A 220 -8.48 5.41 -17.12
N LYS A 221 -8.42 5.88 -18.38
CA LYS A 221 -8.14 5.04 -19.54
C LYS A 221 -6.93 5.52 -20.31
N LYS A 222 -6.27 4.56 -20.96
CA LYS A 222 -5.22 4.86 -21.94
C LYS A 222 -5.78 5.75 -23.05
N GLY A 223 -5.01 6.74 -23.48
CA GLY A 223 -5.38 7.66 -24.56
C GLY A 223 -6.20 8.88 -24.11
N GLU A 224 -6.59 8.97 -22.85
CA GLU A 224 -7.32 10.13 -22.32
C GLU A 224 -6.38 11.31 -22.00
N ARG A 225 -6.97 12.49 -21.94
CA ARG A 225 -6.26 13.71 -21.50
C ARG A 225 -6.62 14.00 -20.05
N ILE A 226 -5.59 14.05 -19.23
CA ILE A 226 -5.68 14.33 -17.80
C ILE A 226 -5.12 15.70 -17.48
N LYS A 227 -5.57 16.26 -16.38
CA LYS A 227 -5.12 17.53 -15.82
C LYS A 227 -4.65 17.34 -14.40
N MET A 228 -3.46 17.83 -14.08
CA MET A 228 -2.94 17.99 -12.72
C MET A 228 -3.57 19.25 -12.12
N LEU A 229 -4.20 19.13 -10.95
CA LEU A 229 -4.91 20.29 -10.38
C LEU A 229 -3.98 21.31 -9.74
N SER A 230 -2.83 20.89 -9.20
CA SER A 230 -1.89 21.78 -8.51
C SER A 230 -1.28 22.84 -9.43
N ASN A 231 -0.95 22.47 -10.67
CA ASN A 231 -0.25 23.34 -11.62
C ASN A 231 -1.03 23.59 -12.93
N GLY A 232 -2.20 22.93 -13.07
CA GLY A 232 -3.05 23.06 -14.24
C GLY A 232 -2.52 22.41 -15.53
N SER A 233 -1.39 21.69 -15.47
CA SER A 233 -0.80 21.05 -16.64
C SER A 233 -1.68 19.92 -17.17
N VAL A 234 -1.69 19.78 -18.50
CA VAL A 234 -2.49 18.78 -19.20
C VAL A 234 -1.55 17.81 -19.89
N HIS A 235 -1.80 16.51 -19.71
CA HIS A 235 -0.99 15.45 -20.26
C HIS A 235 -1.86 14.41 -20.96
N HIS A 236 -1.28 13.72 -21.95
CA HIS A 236 -1.92 12.60 -22.62
C HIS A 236 -1.43 11.29 -21.98
N VAL A 237 -2.36 10.42 -21.59
CA VAL A 237 -2.04 9.14 -20.96
C VAL A 237 -1.57 8.15 -22.03
N ASP A 238 -0.29 7.80 -21.99
CA ASP A 238 0.33 6.91 -22.96
C ASP A 238 0.13 5.45 -22.57
N ARG A 239 0.33 5.14 -21.28
CA ARG A 239 0.23 3.78 -20.74
C ARG A 239 -0.40 3.80 -19.36
N ILE A 240 -1.06 2.69 -19.03
CA ILE A 240 -1.61 2.41 -17.70
C ILE A 240 -1.22 0.98 -17.32
N GLY A 241 -0.92 0.74 -16.07
CA GLY A 241 -0.58 -0.59 -15.59
C GLY A 241 -0.69 -0.74 -14.08
N VAL A 242 -0.42 -1.94 -13.62
CA VAL A 242 -0.33 -2.34 -12.22
C VAL A 242 1.00 -3.07 -11.99
N PHE A 243 1.43 -3.17 -10.74
CA PHE A 243 2.63 -3.92 -10.36
C PHE A 243 2.24 -5.29 -9.81
N ARG A 244 2.76 -6.39 -10.44
CA ARG A 244 2.52 -7.80 -10.06
C ARG A 244 3.79 -8.66 -10.11
N PRO A 245 4.73 -8.53 -9.25
CA PRO A 245 5.54 -7.38 -8.87
C PRO A 245 6.10 -6.62 -10.09
N GLU A 246 6.19 -7.30 -11.24
CA GLU A 246 6.55 -6.64 -12.51
C GLU A 246 5.40 -5.79 -13.04
N MET A 247 5.75 -4.84 -13.90
CA MET A 247 4.78 -3.97 -14.55
C MET A 247 3.89 -4.77 -15.50
N GLN A 248 2.59 -4.81 -15.25
CA GLN A 248 1.59 -5.35 -16.15
C GLN A 248 0.74 -4.22 -16.72
N MET A 249 0.75 -4.09 -18.07
CA MET A 249 -0.08 -3.09 -18.76
C MET A 249 -1.54 -3.50 -18.74
N ILE A 250 -2.42 -2.53 -18.52
CA ILE A 250 -3.87 -2.67 -18.55
C ILE A 250 -4.51 -1.52 -19.33
N ASP A 251 -5.78 -1.63 -19.69
CA ASP A 251 -6.45 -0.62 -20.49
C ASP A 251 -7.13 0.48 -19.66
N GLU A 252 -7.51 0.18 -18.41
CA GLU A 252 -8.17 1.14 -17.51
C GLU A 252 -7.91 0.82 -16.05
N LEU A 253 -8.01 1.86 -15.20
CA LEU A 253 -8.09 1.80 -13.75
C LEU A 253 -9.42 2.37 -13.29
N GLY A 254 -10.16 1.61 -12.48
CA GLY A 254 -11.43 2.02 -11.88
C GLY A 254 -11.30 2.48 -10.43
N PRO A 255 -12.40 2.94 -9.81
CA PRO A 255 -12.41 3.35 -8.42
C PRO A 255 -11.84 2.27 -7.50
N GLY A 256 -11.07 2.68 -6.51
CA GLY A 256 -10.45 1.74 -5.56
C GLY A 256 -9.14 1.12 -6.04
N GLU A 257 -8.84 1.12 -7.33
CA GLU A 257 -7.64 0.50 -7.85
C GLU A 257 -6.41 1.41 -7.69
N ILE A 258 -5.27 0.77 -7.42
CA ILE A 258 -3.94 1.38 -7.36
C ILE A 258 -3.17 0.89 -8.58
N GLY A 259 -2.54 1.81 -9.30
CA GLY A 259 -1.76 1.49 -10.48
C GLY A 259 -0.86 2.65 -10.89
N PHE A 260 -0.23 2.52 -12.03
CA PHE A 260 0.61 3.57 -12.56
C PHE A 260 0.13 4.04 -13.93
N LEU A 261 0.52 5.26 -14.26
CA LEU A 261 0.39 5.80 -15.61
C LEU A 261 1.71 6.42 -16.07
N THR A 262 1.87 6.49 -17.41
CA THR A 262 2.85 7.34 -18.07
C THR A 262 2.11 8.31 -18.99
N ALA A 263 2.53 9.55 -19.05
CA ALA A 263 1.76 10.61 -19.72
C ALA A 263 2.64 11.66 -20.39
N SER A 264 3.73 11.25 -21.01
CA SER A 264 4.69 12.16 -21.69
C SER A 264 5.15 13.32 -20.81
N ILE A 265 5.18 13.12 -19.48
CA ILE A 265 5.70 14.08 -18.51
C ILE A 265 7.22 14.09 -18.61
N LYS A 266 7.80 15.27 -18.80
CA LYS A 266 9.24 15.37 -19.07
C LYS A 266 10.10 15.35 -17.82
N GLN A 267 9.57 15.84 -16.71
CA GLN A 267 10.34 15.99 -15.46
C GLN A 267 9.45 15.63 -14.25
N VAL A 268 10.03 14.93 -13.28
CA VAL A 268 9.33 14.55 -12.03
C VAL A 268 8.81 15.78 -11.28
N ARG A 269 9.51 16.91 -11.34
CA ARG A 269 9.06 18.17 -10.70
C ARG A 269 7.73 18.71 -11.24
N ASP A 270 7.28 18.24 -12.41
CA ASP A 270 5.98 18.60 -12.97
C ASP A 270 4.83 17.79 -12.35
N THR A 271 5.17 16.82 -11.50
CA THR A 271 4.24 16.01 -10.71
C THR A 271 4.41 16.32 -9.23
N SER A 272 3.38 16.86 -8.60
CA SER A 272 3.39 17.10 -7.15
C SER A 272 2.73 15.91 -6.46
N VAL A 273 3.46 15.21 -5.60
CA VAL A 273 2.91 14.09 -4.84
C VAL A 273 1.80 14.61 -3.90
N GLY A 274 0.69 13.86 -3.83
CA GLY A 274 -0.54 14.30 -3.16
C GLY A 274 -1.46 15.14 -4.04
N ASP A 275 -1.06 15.45 -5.28
CA ASP A 275 -1.92 16.18 -6.22
C ASP A 275 -3.13 15.35 -6.64
N THR A 276 -4.13 16.03 -7.12
CA THR A 276 -5.32 15.43 -7.72
C THR A 276 -5.23 15.48 -9.24
N ILE A 277 -5.47 14.33 -9.85
CA ILE A 277 -5.56 14.16 -11.29
C ILE A 277 -7.03 14.00 -11.69
N THR A 278 -7.46 14.74 -12.71
CA THR A 278 -8.80 14.66 -13.26
C THR A 278 -8.77 14.67 -14.79
N HIS A 279 -9.92 14.46 -15.44
CA HIS A 279 -10.01 14.66 -16.90
C HIS A 279 -9.94 16.15 -17.28
N GLU A 280 -9.27 16.47 -18.40
CA GLU A 280 -9.18 17.84 -18.88
C GLU A 280 -10.55 18.51 -19.08
N LYS A 281 -11.51 17.77 -19.65
CA LYS A 281 -12.84 18.30 -20.04
C LYS A 281 -13.97 18.03 -19.05
N LYS A 282 -13.74 17.21 -18.02
CA LYS A 282 -14.73 16.83 -17.02
C LYS A 282 -14.16 17.09 -15.63
N LEU A 283 -14.00 18.35 -15.29
CA LEU A 283 -13.48 18.74 -13.97
C LEU A 283 -14.42 18.24 -12.87
N SER A 284 -13.89 17.50 -11.92
CA SER A 284 -14.58 17.24 -10.66
C SER A 284 -14.73 18.57 -9.90
N LEU A 285 -15.94 18.88 -9.45
CA LEU A 285 -16.22 20.09 -8.67
C LEU A 285 -15.80 19.95 -7.20
N ILE A 286 -15.33 18.78 -6.79
CA ILE A 286 -14.94 18.50 -5.40
C ILE A 286 -13.41 18.45 -5.32
N HIS A 287 -12.81 19.42 -4.66
CA HIS A 287 -11.40 19.40 -4.28
C HIS A 287 -11.14 18.29 -3.29
N ILE A 288 -10.12 17.44 -3.53
CA ILE A 288 -9.81 16.28 -2.70
C ILE A 288 -8.89 16.60 -1.54
N SER A 289 -8.11 17.62 -1.63
CA SER A 289 -7.32 18.11 -0.50
C SER A 289 -6.95 19.55 -0.74
N GLU A 290 -7.08 20.39 0.28
CA GLU A 290 -6.24 21.57 0.33
C GLU A 290 -4.78 21.11 0.29
N PRO A 291 -3.92 21.74 -0.54
CA PRO A 291 -2.49 21.48 -0.42
C PRO A 291 -2.11 21.84 1.02
N THR A 292 -1.71 20.82 1.79
CA THR A 292 -1.12 21.07 3.10
C THR A 292 0.04 22.03 2.88
N ARG A 293 -0.09 23.24 3.39
CA ARG A 293 0.98 24.23 3.37
C ARG A 293 2.19 23.58 4.04
N PRO A 294 3.38 23.63 3.44
CA PRO A 294 4.59 23.22 4.14
C PRO A 294 4.75 24.15 5.35
N TYR A 295 4.87 23.57 6.53
CA TYR A 295 5.35 24.26 7.70
C TYR A 295 6.85 24.49 7.59
#